data_c08cf00a56b166b2600d2f83d0a6a2ba
#
_entry.id   c08cf00a56b166b2600d2f83d0a6a2ba
#
_cell.length_a   1.000
_cell.length_b   1.000
_cell.length_c   1.000
_cell.angle_alpha   90.00
_cell.angle_beta   90.00
_cell.angle_gamma   90.00
#
_symmetry.space_group_name_H-M   'P 1'
#
loop_
_entity.id
_entity.type
_entity.pdbx_description
1 polymer ?
#
loop_
_entity_poly.entity_id
_entity_poly.type
_entity_poly.pdbx_seq_one_letter_code
_entity_poly.pdbx_strand_id
1 'polypeptide(L)'
;PAEIEQQQALASIGQAALMRIYSQRFLDYQTHVAQLLLTRDVLTYPISRQHTLNTINTLLQQNVIPIVNENDPVSVDELDHYTTFSDNDELSSQVAVAINADELIILSDIDALYDKDPHKFSDAHIIKEVPVLTPEIENAASGSSTRFGTGGMVTKLRAAATMMQAGKQMIL
;
A
#
# COMPACT_ATOMS: atom_id res chain seq x y z
N PRO A 1 16.36 -7.98 18.53
CA PRO A 1 16.54 -6.52 18.70
C PRO A 1 17.55 -5.95 17.69
N ALA A 2 18.80 -6.47 17.66
CA ALA A 2 19.84 -5.95 16.75
C ALA A 2 19.46 -6.08 15.25
N GLU A 3 18.65 -7.05 14.88
CA GLU A 3 18.19 -7.27 13.51
C GLU A 3 17.16 -6.21 13.09
N ILE A 4 16.26 -5.84 13.99
CA ILE A 4 15.25 -4.79 13.75
C ILE A 4 15.93 -3.43 13.59
N GLU A 5 16.86 -3.09 14.49
CA GLU A 5 17.63 -1.84 14.42
C GLU A 5 18.41 -1.72 13.11
N GLN A 6 18.97 -2.83 12.59
CA GLN A 6 19.63 -2.85 11.30
C GLN A 6 18.65 -2.65 10.14
N GLN A 7 17.49 -3.28 10.18
CA GLN A 7 16.44 -3.11 9.17
C GLN A 7 15.96 -1.64 9.13
N GLN A 8 15.70 -1.05 10.28
CA GLN A 8 15.30 0.36 10.41
C GLN A 8 16.37 1.32 9.88
N ALA A 9 17.66 1.05 10.16
CA ALA A 9 18.76 1.84 9.61
C ALA A 9 18.87 1.71 8.07
N LEU A 10 18.72 0.49 7.55
CA LEU A 10 18.73 0.25 6.10
C LEU A 10 17.51 0.88 5.41
N ALA A 11 16.34 0.83 6.02
CA ALA A 11 15.14 1.51 5.53
C ALA A 11 15.36 3.02 5.43
N SER A 12 16.00 3.64 6.44
CA SER A 12 16.34 5.07 6.43
C SER A 12 17.27 5.43 5.28
N ILE A 13 18.28 4.61 5.00
CA ILE A 13 19.22 4.81 3.87
C ILE A 13 18.49 4.62 2.55
N GLY A 14 17.70 3.54 2.45
CA GLY A 14 16.95 3.19 1.24
C GLY A 14 15.89 4.24 0.88
N GLN A 15 15.22 4.81 1.88
CA GLN A 15 14.20 5.84 1.66
C GLN A 15 14.76 7.10 0.98
N ALA A 16 15.95 7.55 1.34
CA ALA A 16 16.59 8.68 0.68
C ALA A 16 16.90 8.37 -0.80
N ALA A 17 17.38 7.16 -1.09
CA ALA A 17 17.61 6.72 -2.46
C ALA A 17 16.33 6.60 -3.27
N LEU A 18 15.26 6.07 -2.69
CA LEU A 18 13.94 5.94 -3.31
C LEU A 18 13.40 7.32 -3.71
N MET A 19 13.41 8.28 -2.79
CA MET A 19 12.93 9.64 -3.07
C MET A 19 13.72 10.34 -4.17
N ARG A 20 15.04 10.10 -4.24
CA ARG A 20 15.87 10.62 -5.33
C ARG A 20 15.40 10.07 -6.68
N ILE A 21 15.11 8.78 -6.78
CA ILE A 21 14.63 8.15 -8.00
C ILE A 21 13.28 8.77 -8.43
N TYR A 22 12.33 8.86 -7.52
CA TYR A 22 11.03 9.50 -7.83
C TYR A 22 11.21 10.94 -8.27
N SER A 23 11.99 11.75 -7.52
CA SER A 23 12.23 13.15 -7.87
C SER A 23 12.84 13.30 -9.28
N GLN A 24 13.83 12.49 -9.61
CA GLN A 24 14.45 12.52 -10.94
C GLN A 24 13.46 12.15 -12.06
N ARG A 25 12.64 11.10 -11.85
CA ARG A 25 11.69 10.63 -12.87
C ARG A 25 10.56 11.63 -13.10
N PHE A 26 10.05 12.25 -12.05
CA PHE A 26 8.96 13.24 -12.17
C PHE A 26 9.43 14.59 -12.72
N LEU A 27 10.73 14.93 -12.58
CA LEU A 27 11.29 16.14 -13.21
C LEU A 27 11.19 16.12 -14.74
N ASP A 28 11.26 14.95 -15.38
CA ASP A 28 11.07 14.80 -16.83
C ASP A 28 9.68 15.26 -17.28
N TYR A 29 8.72 15.28 -16.36
CA TYR A 29 7.34 15.75 -16.55
C TYR A 29 7.10 17.13 -15.93
N GLN A 30 8.15 17.84 -15.52
CA GLN A 30 8.07 19.15 -14.85
C GLN A 30 7.20 19.11 -13.57
N THR A 31 7.19 17.98 -12.89
CA THR A 31 6.38 17.73 -11.71
C THR A 31 7.27 17.51 -10.49
N HIS A 32 6.92 18.13 -9.38
CA HIS A 32 7.58 17.93 -8.10
C HIS A 32 6.93 16.80 -7.30
N VAL A 33 7.71 16.14 -6.48
CA VAL A 33 7.24 15.13 -5.52
C VAL A 33 7.57 15.57 -4.10
N ALA A 34 6.79 15.11 -3.14
CA ALA A 34 7.03 15.35 -1.72
C ALA A 34 6.94 14.03 -0.95
N GLN A 35 7.84 13.82 0.01
CA GLN A 35 7.81 12.64 0.86
C GLN A 35 6.82 12.80 2.01
N LEU A 36 6.01 11.77 2.25
CA LEU A 36 5.27 11.59 3.49
C LEU A 36 5.56 10.19 4.05
N LEU A 37 6.07 10.14 5.28
CA LEU A 37 6.27 8.90 6.01
C LEU A 37 5.22 8.79 7.10
N LEU A 38 4.42 7.73 7.05
CA LEU A 38 3.28 7.54 7.94
C LEU A 38 3.47 6.29 8.79
N THR A 39 2.93 6.34 9.99
CA THR A 39 2.65 5.17 10.82
C THR A 39 1.14 5.00 10.93
N ARG A 40 0.67 3.80 11.27
CA ARG A 40 -0.77 3.49 11.32
C ARG A 40 -1.53 4.43 12.26
N ASP A 41 -0.96 4.75 13.41
CA ASP A 41 -1.55 5.64 14.40
C ASP A 41 -1.80 7.05 13.83
N VAL A 42 -0.96 7.54 12.93
CA VAL A 42 -1.15 8.84 12.26
C VAL A 42 -2.49 8.92 11.52
N LEU A 43 -2.94 7.83 10.90
CA LEU A 43 -4.24 7.76 10.23
C LEU A 43 -5.40 7.44 11.18
N THR A 44 -5.10 6.88 12.35
CA THR A 44 -6.09 6.48 13.36
C THR A 44 -6.50 7.64 14.27
N TYR A 45 -5.53 8.43 14.74
CA TYR A 45 -5.81 9.54 15.64
C TYR A 45 -6.36 10.76 14.90
N PRO A 46 -7.52 11.31 15.30
CA PRO A 46 -8.23 12.35 14.54
C PRO A 46 -7.38 13.58 14.22
N ILE A 47 -6.57 14.06 15.18
CA ILE A 47 -5.75 15.26 15.02
C ILE A 47 -4.62 15.00 14.01
N SER A 48 -3.86 13.94 14.18
CA SER A 48 -2.75 13.59 13.28
C SER A 48 -3.28 13.31 11.88
N ARG A 49 -4.40 12.58 11.79
CA ARG A 49 -5.08 12.33 10.52
C ARG A 49 -5.46 13.62 9.82
N GLN A 50 -6.07 14.58 10.53
CA GLN A 50 -6.47 15.86 9.94
C GLN A 50 -5.26 16.64 9.41
N HIS A 51 -4.16 16.70 10.16
CA HIS A 51 -2.93 17.36 9.71
C HIS A 51 -2.33 16.69 8.47
N THR A 52 -2.31 15.37 8.44
CA THR A 52 -1.83 14.60 7.28
C THR A 52 -2.67 14.89 6.05
N LEU A 53 -4.00 14.87 6.17
CA LEU A 53 -4.91 15.19 5.07
C LEU A 53 -4.75 16.64 4.58
N ASN A 54 -4.60 17.59 5.49
CA ASN A 54 -4.35 18.98 5.11
C ASN A 54 -3.04 19.12 4.33
N THR A 55 -1.98 18.43 4.75
CA THR A 55 -0.69 18.42 4.04
C THR A 55 -0.83 17.83 2.65
N ILE A 56 -1.46 16.65 2.51
CA ILE A 56 -1.69 16.01 1.20
C ILE A 56 -2.50 16.93 0.29
N ASN A 57 -3.60 17.47 0.77
CA ASN A 57 -4.45 18.37 -0.02
C ASN A 57 -3.70 19.63 -0.47
N THR A 58 -2.88 20.21 0.41
CA THR A 58 -2.06 21.38 0.06
C THR A 58 -1.03 21.05 -1.03
N LEU A 59 -0.37 19.89 -0.93
CA LEU A 59 0.56 19.43 -1.96
C LEU A 59 -0.14 19.24 -3.31
N LEU A 60 -1.28 18.58 -3.32
CA LEU A 60 -2.06 18.35 -4.54
C LEU A 60 -2.54 19.67 -5.17
N GLN A 61 -2.97 20.64 -4.36
CA GLN A 61 -3.33 21.98 -4.85
C GLN A 61 -2.17 22.74 -5.49
N GLN A 62 -0.94 22.42 -5.09
CA GLN A 62 0.29 22.97 -5.65
C GLN A 62 0.84 22.15 -6.82
N ASN A 63 0.10 21.15 -7.31
CA ASN A 63 0.55 20.19 -8.33
C ASN A 63 1.81 19.41 -7.91
N VAL A 64 1.98 19.16 -6.62
CA VAL A 64 3.05 18.34 -6.08
C VAL A 64 2.47 16.96 -5.76
N ILE A 65 3.14 15.90 -6.22
CA ILE A 65 2.69 14.52 -5.99
C ILE A 65 3.25 14.01 -4.65
N PRO A 66 2.40 13.68 -3.67
CA PRO A 66 2.86 13.06 -2.44
C PRO A 66 3.27 11.60 -2.69
N ILE A 67 4.48 11.26 -2.31
CA ILE A 67 5.01 9.89 -2.28
C ILE A 67 4.93 9.41 -0.84
N VAL A 68 4.02 8.49 -0.59
CA VAL A 68 3.74 7.98 0.75
C VAL A 68 4.45 6.65 0.95
N ASN A 69 5.07 6.47 2.11
CA ASN A 69 5.61 5.19 2.55
C ASN A 69 5.43 5.06 4.07
N GLU A 70 5.64 3.86 4.60
CA GLU A 70 5.68 3.66 6.05
C GLU A 70 6.92 4.31 6.64
N ASN A 71 6.81 4.76 7.89
CA ASN A 71 7.92 5.32 8.65
C ASN A 71 8.63 4.21 9.44
N ASP A 72 9.25 3.28 8.71
CA ASP A 72 9.94 2.11 9.27
C ASP A 72 10.90 2.44 10.42
N PRO A 73 11.68 3.55 10.39
CA PRO A 73 12.60 3.89 11.47
C PRO A 73 11.97 4.06 12.86
N VAL A 74 10.67 4.35 12.90
CA VAL A 74 9.94 4.57 14.17
C VAL A 74 8.79 3.58 14.36
N SER A 75 8.54 2.71 13.40
CA SER A 75 7.56 1.63 13.50
C SER A 75 8.08 0.55 14.44
N VAL A 76 7.31 0.16 15.45
CA VAL A 76 7.69 -0.85 16.45
C VAL A 76 6.73 -2.01 16.39
N ASP A 77 7.18 -3.11 15.78
CA ASP A 77 6.37 -4.31 15.55
C ASP A 77 6.05 -5.12 16.82
N GLU A 78 6.88 -4.96 17.87
CA GLU A 78 6.89 -5.92 18.99
C GLU A 78 5.94 -5.59 20.16
N LEU A 79 5.40 -4.39 20.25
CA LEU A 79 4.61 -3.98 21.43
C LEU A 79 3.18 -3.52 21.12
N ASP A 80 2.90 -3.09 19.90
CA ASP A 80 1.57 -2.60 19.53
C ASP A 80 1.32 -2.80 18.03
N HIS A 81 0.49 -3.77 17.67
CA HIS A 81 -0.08 -3.92 16.31
C HIS A 81 -0.83 -2.66 15.80
N TYR A 82 -0.80 -1.58 16.55
CA TYR A 82 -1.46 -0.31 16.25
C TYR A 82 -0.58 0.68 15.48
N THR A 83 0.74 0.48 15.41
CA THR A 83 1.67 1.46 14.83
C THR A 83 2.18 1.08 13.45
N THR A 84 2.16 -0.20 13.08
CA THR A 84 2.65 -0.70 11.80
C THR A 84 1.52 -1.08 10.85
N PHE A 85 1.76 -0.92 9.55
CA PHE A 85 0.94 -1.52 8.52
C PHE A 85 1.42 -2.94 8.23
N SER A 86 0.52 -3.85 7.86
CA SER A 86 0.91 -5.22 7.51
C SER A 86 1.76 -5.26 6.23
N ASP A 87 1.51 -4.31 5.34
CA ASP A 87 2.22 -4.09 4.07
C ASP A 87 1.77 -2.78 3.39
N ASN A 88 2.37 -2.47 2.24
CA ASN A 88 2.03 -1.28 1.45
C ASN A 88 0.64 -1.36 0.79
N ASP A 89 0.06 -2.54 0.60
CA ASP A 89 -1.31 -2.67 0.09
C ASP A 89 -2.30 -2.13 1.13
N GLU A 90 -2.10 -2.46 2.42
CA GLU A 90 -2.89 -1.92 3.52
C GLU A 90 -2.71 -0.40 3.64
N LEU A 91 -1.46 0.08 3.66
CA LEU A 91 -1.16 1.51 3.72
C LEU A 91 -1.84 2.27 2.58
N SER A 92 -1.71 1.79 1.34
CA SER A 92 -2.27 2.45 0.16
C SER A 92 -3.80 2.53 0.21
N SER A 93 -4.48 1.46 0.64
CA SER A 93 -5.93 1.45 0.75
C SER A 93 -6.43 2.41 1.84
N GLN A 94 -5.75 2.46 2.99
CA GLN A 94 -6.11 3.38 4.06
C GLN A 94 -5.89 4.85 3.66
N VAL A 95 -4.78 5.15 2.98
CA VAL A 95 -4.52 6.49 2.44
C VAL A 95 -5.56 6.86 1.39
N ALA A 96 -5.86 5.96 0.44
CA ALA A 96 -6.86 6.20 -0.60
C ALA A 96 -8.23 6.55 -0.01
N VAL A 97 -8.70 5.79 0.98
CA VAL A 97 -9.94 6.08 1.70
C VAL A 97 -9.85 7.40 2.46
N ALA A 98 -8.73 7.66 3.13
CA ALA A 98 -8.57 8.87 3.94
C ALA A 98 -8.62 10.16 3.10
N ILE A 99 -8.02 10.16 1.90
CA ILE A 99 -8.04 11.30 0.97
C ILE A 99 -9.29 11.32 0.08
N ASN A 100 -10.20 10.38 0.25
CA ASN A 100 -11.39 10.19 -0.59
C ASN A 100 -11.04 10.02 -2.08
N ALA A 101 -10.00 9.25 -2.38
CA ALA A 101 -9.65 8.92 -3.76
C ALA A 101 -10.81 8.22 -4.47
N ASP A 102 -10.94 8.44 -5.77
CA ASP A 102 -11.97 7.78 -6.58
C ASP A 102 -11.61 6.31 -6.82
N GLU A 103 -10.33 6.02 -6.93
CA GLU A 103 -9.81 4.72 -7.32
C GLU A 103 -8.43 4.46 -6.69
N LEU A 104 -8.15 3.20 -6.37
CA LEU A 104 -6.83 2.71 -6.00
C LEU A 104 -6.31 1.76 -7.08
N ILE A 105 -5.13 2.05 -7.64
CA ILE A 105 -4.46 1.17 -8.60
C ILE A 105 -3.27 0.53 -7.92
N ILE A 106 -3.26 -0.80 -7.84
CA ILE A 106 -2.15 -1.58 -7.30
C ILE A 106 -1.31 -2.11 -8.47
N LEU A 107 -0.07 -1.66 -8.56
CA LEU A 107 0.92 -2.23 -9.47
C LEU A 107 1.66 -3.37 -8.77
N SER A 108 1.62 -4.56 -9.34
CA SER A 108 2.14 -5.78 -8.75
C SER A 108 2.97 -6.57 -9.75
N ASP A 109 3.73 -7.53 -9.26
CA ASP A 109 4.41 -8.56 -10.05
C ASP A 109 3.45 -9.69 -10.51
N ILE A 110 2.22 -9.68 -10.02
CA ILE A 110 1.14 -10.57 -10.46
C ILE A 110 0.25 -9.79 -11.40
N ASP A 111 -0.05 -10.36 -12.56
CA ASP A 111 -0.79 -9.71 -13.64
C ASP A 111 -2.31 -9.70 -13.44
N ALA A 112 -2.84 -10.56 -12.55
CA ALA A 112 -4.26 -10.64 -12.27
C ALA A 112 -4.59 -11.46 -11.01
N LEU A 113 -5.85 -11.38 -10.59
CA LEU A 113 -6.46 -12.35 -9.68
C LEU A 113 -6.90 -13.59 -10.48
N TYR A 114 -6.55 -14.77 -9.99
CA TYR A 114 -6.92 -16.06 -10.58
C TYR A 114 -7.84 -16.87 -9.67
N ASP A 115 -8.64 -17.74 -10.27
CA ASP A 115 -9.51 -18.69 -9.55
C ASP A 115 -8.73 -19.76 -8.77
N LYS A 116 -7.45 -19.96 -9.12
CA LYS A 116 -6.48 -20.86 -8.46
C LYS A 116 -5.06 -20.44 -8.82
N ASP A 117 -4.07 -20.98 -8.13
CA ASP A 117 -2.66 -20.63 -8.34
C ASP A 117 -2.18 -20.97 -9.76
N PRO A 118 -1.89 -19.97 -10.64
CA PRO A 118 -1.47 -20.23 -12.02
C PRO A 118 -0.10 -20.88 -12.14
N HIS A 119 0.73 -20.85 -11.09
CA HIS A 119 2.01 -21.55 -11.06
C HIS A 119 1.87 -23.04 -10.81
N LYS A 120 0.76 -23.46 -10.19
CA LYS A 120 0.46 -24.86 -9.90
C LYS A 120 -0.52 -25.49 -10.89
N PHE A 121 -1.40 -24.69 -11.47
CA PHE A 121 -2.50 -25.14 -12.31
C PHE A 121 -2.48 -24.43 -13.66
N SER A 122 -2.21 -25.18 -14.73
CA SER A 122 -2.16 -24.64 -16.10
C SER A 122 -3.53 -24.23 -16.64
N ASP A 123 -4.60 -24.64 -15.98
CA ASP A 123 -6.00 -24.32 -16.27
C ASP A 123 -6.57 -23.24 -15.33
N ALA A 124 -5.70 -22.43 -14.72
CA ALA A 124 -6.12 -21.28 -13.94
C ALA A 124 -6.70 -20.18 -14.85
N HIS A 125 -7.82 -19.58 -14.44
CA HIS A 125 -8.50 -18.53 -15.19
C HIS A 125 -8.46 -17.20 -14.43
N ILE A 126 -8.29 -16.12 -15.18
CA ILE A 126 -8.33 -14.77 -14.66
C ILE A 126 -9.74 -14.40 -14.21
N ILE A 127 -9.87 -13.88 -13.00
CA ILE A 127 -11.09 -13.25 -12.49
C ILE A 127 -11.00 -11.75 -12.82
N LYS A 128 -11.76 -11.32 -13.82
CA LYS A 128 -11.69 -9.95 -14.33
C LYS A 128 -12.38 -8.92 -13.42
N GLU A 129 -13.45 -9.33 -12.75
CA GLU A 129 -14.27 -8.46 -11.92
C GLU A 129 -14.68 -9.19 -10.65
N VAL A 130 -14.58 -8.48 -9.52
CA VAL A 130 -14.99 -8.98 -8.22
C VAL A 130 -15.97 -7.96 -7.61
N PRO A 131 -17.27 -8.09 -7.88
CA PRO A 131 -18.27 -7.17 -7.33
C PRO A 131 -18.47 -7.35 -5.82
N VAL A 132 -18.19 -8.54 -5.30
CA VAL A 132 -18.28 -8.89 -3.88
C VAL A 132 -17.18 -9.90 -3.54
N LEU A 133 -16.49 -9.68 -2.44
CA LEU A 133 -15.54 -10.65 -1.91
C LEU A 133 -16.31 -11.82 -1.27
N THR A 134 -16.12 -13.00 -1.82
CA THR A 134 -16.71 -14.24 -1.30
C THR A 134 -15.65 -15.13 -0.66
N PRO A 135 -16.04 -16.05 0.24
CA PRO A 135 -15.09 -17.00 0.83
C PRO A 135 -14.31 -17.82 -0.22
N GLU A 136 -14.92 -18.10 -1.37
CA GLU A 136 -14.25 -18.82 -2.48
C GLU A 136 -13.10 -18.01 -3.06
N ILE A 137 -13.29 -16.69 -3.25
CA ILE A 137 -12.25 -15.78 -3.75
C ILE A 137 -11.12 -15.65 -2.72
N GLU A 138 -11.46 -15.51 -1.44
CA GLU A 138 -10.47 -15.44 -0.36
C GLU A 138 -9.65 -16.73 -0.24
N ASN A 139 -10.29 -17.88 -0.39
CA ASN A 139 -9.62 -19.18 -0.38
C ASN A 139 -8.72 -19.38 -1.61
N ALA A 140 -9.13 -18.93 -2.79
CA ALA A 140 -8.32 -18.98 -3.99
C ALA A 140 -7.03 -18.16 -3.84
N ALA A 141 -7.11 -17.00 -3.20
CA ALA A 141 -5.97 -16.13 -2.92
C ALA A 141 -4.98 -16.71 -1.90
N SER A 142 -5.47 -17.45 -0.90
CA SER A 142 -4.62 -18.00 0.18
C SER A 142 -3.68 -19.12 -0.30
N GLY A 143 -3.91 -19.70 -1.47
CA GLY A 143 -3.07 -20.72 -2.10
C GLY A 143 -1.86 -20.18 -2.87
N SER A 144 -1.80 -18.88 -3.14
CA SER A 144 -0.75 -18.23 -3.93
C SER A 144 0.29 -17.56 -3.02
N SER A 145 1.35 -18.28 -2.64
CA SER A 145 2.49 -17.68 -1.93
C SER A 145 3.51 -17.14 -2.93
N THR A 146 3.75 -15.85 -2.96
CA THR A 146 4.86 -15.26 -3.71
C THR A 146 6.18 -15.46 -2.97
N ARG A 147 7.25 -15.77 -3.71
CA ARG A 147 8.58 -16.12 -3.19
C ARG A 147 9.36 -14.94 -2.58
N PHE A 148 8.90 -13.70 -2.74
CA PHE A 148 9.65 -12.48 -2.46
C PHE A 148 8.89 -11.36 -1.73
N GLY A 149 7.78 -11.62 -1.06
CA GLY A 149 7.07 -10.55 -0.33
C GLY A 149 6.18 -11.06 0.77
N THR A 150 6.09 -10.28 1.84
CA THR A 150 5.11 -10.45 2.92
C THR A 150 3.67 -10.14 2.44
N GLY A 151 3.52 -9.42 1.31
CA GLY A 151 2.26 -9.05 0.68
C GLY A 151 1.90 -10.01 -0.46
N GLY A 152 1.12 -11.04 -0.19
CA GLY A 152 0.56 -11.92 -1.22
C GLY A 152 -0.79 -11.42 -1.75
N MET A 153 -1.48 -12.23 -2.54
CA MET A 153 -2.83 -11.92 -3.02
C MET A 153 -3.82 -11.63 -1.86
N VAL A 154 -3.59 -12.23 -0.70
CA VAL A 154 -4.40 -12.00 0.51
C VAL A 154 -4.38 -10.54 0.94
N THR A 155 -3.21 -9.88 0.92
CA THR A 155 -3.11 -8.46 1.31
C THR A 155 -3.79 -7.54 0.30
N LYS A 156 -3.71 -7.88 -0.99
CA LYS A 156 -4.42 -7.18 -2.06
C LYS A 156 -5.93 -7.31 -1.92
N LEU A 157 -6.43 -8.49 -1.55
CA LEU A 157 -7.86 -8.66 -1.27
C LEU A 157 -8.32 -7.89 -0.03
N ARG A 158 -7.48 -7.77 1.01
CA ARG A 158 -7.78 -6.91 2.18
C ARG A 158 -7.86 -5.44 1.78
N ALA A 159 -6.92 -4.97 0.96
CA ALA A 159 -6.96 -3.62 0.40
C ALA A 159 -8.24 -3.40 -0.43
N ALA A 160 -8.61 -4.36 -1.27
CA ALA A 160 -9.87 -4.33 -2.03
C ALA A 160 -11.08 -4.26 -1.11
N ALA A 161 -11.12 -5.07 -0.03
CA ALA A 161 -12.20 -5.02 0.96
C ALA A 161 -12.35 -3.62 1.58
N THR A 162 -11.22 -2.99 1.94
CA THR A 162 -11.18 -1.63 2.50
C THR A 162 -11.77 -0.62 1.51
N MET A 163 -11.39 -0.69 0.23
CA MET A 163 -11.92 0.19 -0.80
C MET A 163 -13.42 -0.04 -1.05
N MET A 164 -13.85 -1.30 -1.15
CA MET A 164 -15.24 -1.67 -1.36
C MET A 164 -16.15 -1.21 -0.21
N GLN A 165 -15.70 -1.34 1.05
CA GLN A 165 -16.42 -0.83 2.22
C GLN A 165 -16.61 0.68 2.19
N ALA A 166 -15.66 1.40 1.59
CA ALA A 166 -15.76 2.85 1.37
C ALA A 166 -16.55 3.23 0.11
N GLY A 167 -17.10 2.26 -0.63
CA GLY A 167 -17.82 2.48 -1.89
C GLY A 167 -16.90 2.94 -3.03
N LYS A 168 -15.62 2.52 -3.00
CA LYS A 168 -14.58 2.90 -3.96
C LYS A 168 -14.12 1.70 -4.79
N GLN A 169 -13.44 1.97 -5.89
CA GLN A 169 -12.89 0.94 -6.77
C GLN A 169 -11.42 0.68 -6.48
N MET A 170 -11.00 -0.56 -6.74
CA MET A 170 -9.59 -0.94 -6.80
C MET A 170 -9.33 -1.69 -8.11
N ILE A 171 -8.21 -1.38 -8.74
CA ILE A 171 -7.69 -2.08 -9.92
C ILE A 171 -6.38 -2.77 -9.53
N LEU A 172 -6.24 -4.01 -9.94
CA LEU A 172 -5.02 -4.81 -9.82
C LEU A 172 -4.45 -5.07 -11.20
#